data_8c4fc1dd4dec43fffd29d042a84c6b50
#
_entry.id   8c4fc1dd4dec43fffd29d042a84c6b50
#
_cell.length_a   1.000
_cell.length_b   1.000
_cell.length_c   1.000
_cell.angle_alpha   90.00
_cell.angle_beta   90.00
_cell.angle_gamma   90.00
#
_symmetry.space_group_name_H-M   'P 1'
#
loop_
_entity.id
_entity.type
_entity.pdbx_description
1 polymer ?
#
loop_
_entity_poly.entity_id
_entity_poly.type
_entity_poly.pdbx_seq_one_letter_code
_entity_poly.pdbx_strand_id
1 'polypeptide(L)'
;IQPHANVEPLLDRLKELISTISCDRLRTLGDCFLNDDQLIEDLCSAPAGVRAHHAYQGGLIEHIVSMAEVADRLCGLYSQVNRDLLLLGVLMHELGKVRELSWDPALAYTDEGQLLGHMNIAVEILNDKLLETRGQMGGTEVDAEDILRLKHMILSHHGSLEHGSPRVPMTLEAIVLHQIDNLDAK
;
A
#
# COMPACT_ATOMS: atom_id res chain seq x y z
N ILE A 1 -19.84 4.44 -17.50
CA ILE A 1 -18.66 5.19 -17.02
C ILE A 1 -19.06 5.74 -15.67
N GLN A 2 -18.54 5.15 -14.60
CA GLN A 2 -18.72 5.71 -13.26
C GLN A 2 -17.88 7.00 -13.13
N PRO A 3 -18.32 8.00 -12.36
CA PRO A 3 -17.57 9.23 -12.20
C PRO A 3 -16.21 8.92 -11.57
N HIS A 4 -15.17 9.57 -12.10
CA HIS A 4 -13.82 9.52 -11.52
C HIS A 4 -13.91 9.96 -10.06
N ALA A 5 -13.25 9.22 -9.17
CA ALA A 5 -13.04 9.68 -7.80
C ALA A 5 -12.32 11.03 -7.84
N ASN A 6 -12.72 11.99 -7.00
CA ASN A 6 -11.93 13.20 -6.83
C ASN A 6 -10.68 12.83 -6.04
N VAL A 7 -9.56 12.61 -6.75
CA VAL A 7 -8.33 12.05 -6.19
C VAL A 7 -7.52 13.06 -5.37
N GLU A 8 -7.63 14.36 -5.63
CA GLU A 8 -6.85 15.39 -4.91
C GLU A 8 -7.09 15.39 -3.40
N PRO A 9 -8.33 15.43 -2.88
CA PRO A 9 -8.58 15.36 -1.45
C PRO A 9 -8.16 14.01 -0.84
N LEU A 10 -8.22 12.92 -1.61
CA LEU A 10 -7.76 11.60 -1.16
C LEU A 10 -6.24 11.59 -0.98
N LEU A 11 -5.50 12.12 -1.95
CA LEU A 11 -4.05 12.24 -1.88
C LEU A 11 -3.62 13.15 -0.72
N ASP A 12 -4.27 14.29 -0.54
CA ASP A 12 -3.99 15.20 0.57
C ASP A 12 -4.21 14.51 1.92
N ARG A 13 -5.30 13.75 2.03
CA ARG A 13 -5.59 12.98 3.24
C ARG A 13 -4.58 11.88 3.50
N LEU A 14 -4.13 11.16 2.48
CA LEU A 14 -3.08 10.15 2.60
C LEU A 14 -1.76 10.79 3.08
N LYS A 15 -1.36 11.91 2.49
CA LYS A 15 -0.18 12.66 2.90
C LYS A 15 -0.27 13.13 4.36
N GLU A 16 -1.44 13.62 4.78
CA GLU A 16 -1.68 14.01 6.16
C GLU A 16 -1.47 12.81 7.12
N LEU A 17 -2.10 11.66 6.85
CA LEU A 17 -1.97 10.47 7.69
C LEU A 17 -0.52 9.97 7.79
N ILE A 18 0.19 9.89 6.66
CA ILE A 18 1.60 9.47 6.64
C ILE A 18 2.49 10.46 7.40
N SER A 19 2.23 11.76 7.31
CA SER A 19 2.99 12.79 8.04
C SER A 19 2.90 12.64 9.56
N THR A 20 1.88 11.96 10.07
CA THR A 20 1.69 11.70 11.50
C THR A 20 2.48 10.49 12.02
N ILE A 21 3.21 9.78 11.17
CA ILE A 21 4.09 8.67 11.59
C ILE A 21 5.16 9.19 12.54
N SER A 22 5.28 8.55 13.70
CA SER A 22 6.13 9.01 14.81
C SER A 22 7.60 8.68 14.60
N CYS A 23 7.89 7.50 14.03
CA CYS A 23 9.26 7.07 13.73
C CYS A 23 9.81 7.80 12.51
N ASP A 24 10.86 8.61 12.69
CA ASP A 24 11.45 9.43 11.61
C ASP A 24 11.88 8.59 10.40
N ARG A 25 12.44 7.41 10.61
CA ARG A 25 12.88 6.52 9.52
C ARG A 25 11.70 5.98 8.71
N LEU A 26 10.62 5.59 9.38
CA LEU A 26 9.40 5.11 8.73
C LEU A 26 8.65 6.27 8.04
N ARG A 27 8.62 7.45 8.65
CA ARG A 27 8.02 8.64 8.02
C ARG A 27 8.80 9.03 6.75
N THR A 28 10.13 9.07 6.80
CA THR A 28 10.96 9.35 5.61
C THR A 28 10.74 8.31 4.52
N LEU A 29 10.57 7.03 4.87
CA LEU A 29 10.20 6.00 3.90
C LEU A 29 8.83 6.32 3.25
N GLY A 30 7.82 6.67 4.04
CA GLY A 30 6.52 7.09 3.52
C GLY A 30 6.62 8.30 2.60
N ASP A 31 7.43 9.30 2.98
CA ASP A 31 7.67 10.50 2.17
C ASP A 31 8.35 10.16 0.83
N CYS A 32 9.26 9.18 0.78
CA CYS A 32 9.86 8.73 -0.49
C CYS A 32 8.83 8.15 -1.47
N PHE A 33 7.77 7.50 -0.97
CA PHE A 33 6.66 7.07 -1.83
C PHE A 33 5.81 8.25 -2.30
N LEU A 34 5.46 9.17 -1.39
CA LEU A 34 4.51 10.25 -1.65
C LEU A 34 5.12 11.45 -2.40
N ASN A 35 6.44 11.54 -2.50
CA ASN A 35 7.18 12.53 -3.27
C ASN A 35 7.69 12.01 -4.63
N ASP A 36 7.35 10.78 -5.00
CA ASP A 36 7.60 10.24 -6.33
C ASP A 36 6.43 10.61 -7.25
N ASP A 37 6.63 11.66 -8.06
CA ASP A 37 5.57 12.23 -8.89
C ASP A 37 4.97 11.18 -9.85
N GLN A 38 5.79 10.31 -10.46
CA GLN A 38 5.30 9.27 -11.37
C GLN A 38 4.49 8.22 -10.62
N LEU A 39 4.99 7.74 -9.49
CA LEU A 39 4.29 6.77 -8.66
C LEU A 39 2.93 7.30 -8.17
N ILE A 40 2.87 8.57 -7.80
CA ILE A 40 1.63 9.24 -7.37
C ILE A 40 0.65 9.41 -8.54
N GLU A 41 1.12 9.78 -9.72
CA GLU A 41 0.29 9.86 -10.91
C GLU A 41 -0.33 8.49 -11.23
N ASP A 42 0.49 7.43 -11.22
CA ASP A 42 0.04 6.06 -11.45
C ASP A 42 -0.95 5.60 -10.36
N LEU A 43 -0.66 5.86 -9.09
CA LEU A 43 -1.53 5.54 -7.95
C LEU A 43 -2.90 6.23 -8.07
N CYS A 44 -2.91 7.51 -8.43
CA CYS A 44 -4.14 8.30 -8.59
C CYS A 44 -4.96 7.90 -9.82
N SER A 45 -4.35 7.21 -10.78
CA SER A 45 -4.99 6.78 -12.02
C SER A 45 -5.42 5.30 -11.97
N ALA A 46 -4.72 4.47 -11.21
CA ALA A 46 -4.93 3.03 -11.17
C ALA A 46 -6.29 2.64 -10.58
N PRO A 47 -6.96 1.60 -11.14
CA PRO A 47 -8.06 0.92 -10.49
C PRO A 47 -7.54 -0.04 -9.40
N ALA A 48 -8.36 -0.34 -8.41
CA ALA A 48 -8.01 -1.31 -7.38
C ALA A 48 -8.16 -2.78 -7.84
N GLY A 49 -8.78 -3.02 -8.99
CA GLY A 49 -8.95 -4.38 -9.54
C GLY A 49 -9.67 -4.40 -10.87
N VAL A 50 -9.72 -5.58 -11.51
CA VAL A 50 -10.33 -5.77 -12.84
C VAL A 50 -11.84 -6.03 -12.77
N ARG A 51 -12.35 -6.63 -11.70
CA ARG A 51 -13.76 -7.09 -11.61
C ARG A 51 -14.41 -6.83 -10.24
N ALA A 52 -13.70 -6.30 -9.28
CA ALA A 52 -14.18 -6.12 -7.90
C ALA A 52 -14.52 -4.64 -7.60
N HIS A 53 -14.73 -4.34 -6.31
CA HIS A 53 -14.91 -2.98 -5.84
C HIS A 53 -13.74 -2.08 -6.26
N HIS A 54 -14.02 -0.79 -6.50
CA HIS A 54 -13.03 0.20 -6.95
C HIS A 54 -12.39 -0.08 -8.33
N ALA A 55 -13.07 -0.86 -9.22
CA ALA A 55 -12.61 -1.15 -10.58
C ALA A 55 -12.85 0.04 -11.54
N TYR A 56 -12.41 1.23 -11.15
CA TYR A 56 -12.51 2.50 -11.90
C TYR A 56 -11.25 3.33 -11.64
N GLN A 57 -11.01 4.30 -12.51
CA GLN A 57 -9.86 5.19 -12.39
C GLN A 57 -9.89 5.95 -11.05
N GLY A 58 -8.77 5.89 -10.28
CA GLY A 58 -8.68 6.43 -8.93
C GLY A 58 -9.20 5.50 -7.83
N GLY A 59 -9.67 4.30 -8.19
CA GLY A 59 -10.16 3.33 -7.20
C GLY A 59 -9.09 2.84 -6.24
N LEU A 60 -7.82 2.76 -6.70
CA LEU A 60 -6.72 2.28 -5.85
C LEU A 60 -6.41 3.27 -4.72
N ILE A 61 -6.32 4.57 -5.00
CA ILE A 61 -6.07 5.56 -3.94
C ILE A 61 -7.27 5.67 -2.98
N GLU A 62 -8.50 5.54 -3.48
CA GLU A 62 -9.70 5.55 -2.64
C GLU A 62 -9.68 4.38 -1.66
N HIS A 63 -9.37 3.17 -2.12
CA HIS A 63 -9.20 1.99 -1.30
C HIS A 63 -8.13 2.19 -0.21
N ILE A 64 -6.93 2.65 -0.60
CA ILE A 64 -5.83 2.90 0.34
C ILE A 64 -6.22 3.93 1.41
N VAL A 65 -6.87 5.02 1.04
CA VAL A 65 -7.29 6.06 2.00
C VAL A 65 -8.38 5.55 2.93
N SER A 66 -9.39 4.83 2.42
CA SER A 66 -10.43 4.19 3.22
C SER A 66 -9.81 3.29 4.28
N MET A 67 -8.90 2.41 3.89
CA MET A 67 -8.20 1.52 4.81
C MET A 67 -7.30 2.27 5.80
N ALA A 68 -6.61 3.33 5.39
CA ALA A 68 -5.75 4.13 6.26
C ALA A 68 -6.56 4.84 7.36
N GLU A 69 -7.75 5.33 7.03
CA GLU A 69 -8.69 5.91 8.00
C GLU A 69 -9.16 4.87 9.03
N VAL A 70 -9.48 3.67 8.60
CA VAL A 70 -9.87 2.57 9.50
C VAL A 70 -8.68 2.18 10.38
N ALA A 71 -7.50 2.02 9.80
CA ALA A 71 -6.27 1.67 10.51
C ALA A 71 -5.93 2.70 11.61
N ASP A 72 -6.01 3.98 11.30
CA ASP A 72 -5.75 5.08 12.23
C ASP A 72 -6.68 5.01 13.45
N ARG A 73 -7.98 4.86 13.22
CA ARG A 73 -8.98 4.76 14.28
C ARG A 73 -8.85 3.49 15.11
N LEU A 74 -8.54 2.36 14.45
CA LEU A 74 -8.37 1.08 15.12
C LEU A 74 -7.18 1.11 16.08
N CYS A 75 -6.06 1.72 15.71
CA CYS A 75 -4.89 1.85 16.57
C CYS A 75 -5.17 2.67 17.84
N GLY A 76 -6.14 3.57 17.81
CA GLY A 76 -6.62 4.26 19.01
C GLY A 76 -7.30 3.35 20.04
N LEU A 77 -7.81 2.19 19.62
CA LEU A 77 -8.45 1.19 20.47
C LEU A 77 -7.52 0.03 20.83
N TYR A 78 -6.58 -0.31 19.95
CA TYR A 78 -5.68 -1.46 20.10
C TYR A 78 -4.22 -0.98 20.16
N SER A 79 -3.77 -0.57 21.35
CA SER A 79 -2.44 -0.01 21.59
C SER A 79 -1.28 -0.98 21.31
N GLN A 80 -1.56 -2.28 21.16
CA GLN A 80 -0.57 -3.30 20.80
C GLN A 80 -0.18 -3.27 19.32
N VAL A 81 -1.02 -2.68 18.46
CA VAL A 81 -0.77 -2.55 17.03
C VAL A 81 0.21 -1.40 16.80
N ASN A 82 1.30 -1.66 16.11
CA ASN A 82 2.21 -0.61 15.68
C ASN A 82 1.56 0.20 14.55
N ARG A 83 1.03 1.38 14.90
CA ARG A 83 0.32 2.27 13.98
C ARG A 83 1.18 2.70 12.79
N ASP A 84 2.46 3.01 13.04
CA ASP A 84 3.36 3.49 12.00
C ASP A 84 3.59 2.41 10.94
N LEU A 85 3.83 1.16 11.36
CA LEU A 85 3.93 0.02 10.45
C LEU A 85 2.62 -0.28 9.73
N LEU A 86 1.49 -0.21 10.44
CA LEU A 86 0.19 -0.49 9.83
C LEU A 86 -0.16 0.52 8.73
N LEU A 87 0.06 1.81 8.96
CA LEU A 87 -0.18 2.85 7.94
C LEU A 87 0.70 2.66 6.70
N LEU A 88 1.99 2.33 6.88
CA LEU A 88 2.87 2.03 5.76
C LEU A 88 2.46 0.73 5.05
N GLY A 89 2.08 -0.31 5.79
CA GLY A 89 1.56 -1.55 5.21
C GLY A 89 0.31 -1.30 4.35
N VAL A 90 -0.61 -0.46 4.82
CA VAL A 90 -1.79 -0.03 4.05
C VAL A 90 -1.38 0.71 2.78
N LEU A 91 -0.42 1.63 2.85
CA LEU A 91 0.07 2.34 1.66
C LEU A 91 0.63 1.36 0.62
N MET A 92 1.35 0.32 1.06
CA MET A 92 2.20 -0.49 0.17
C MET A 92 1.53 -1.76 -0.34
N HIS A 93 0.55 -2.36 0.37
CA HIS A 93 0.08 -3.72 0.11
C HIS A 93 -0.43 -3.94 -1.33
N GLU A 94 -1.09 -2.95 -1.89
CA GLU A 94 -1.68 -2.98 -3.23
C GLU A 94 -0.90 -2.12 -4.25
N LEU A 95 0.19 -1.47 -3.85
CA LEU A 95 0.90 -0.50 -4.69
C LEU A 95 1.47 -1.13 -5.96
N GLY A 96 1.79 -2.42 -5.95
CA GLY A 96 2.24 -3.15 -7.14
C GLY A 96 1.22 -3.17 -8.28
N LYS A 97 -0.05 -2.87 -8.02
CA LYS A 97 -1.11 -2.80 -9.05
C LYS A 97 -0.86 -1.69 -10.07
N VAL A 98 -0.09 -0.66 -9.73
CA VAL A 98 0.31 0.39 -10.69
C VAL A 98 1.14 -0.15 -11.86
N ARG A 99 1.81 -1.29 -11.69
CA ARG A 99 2.58 -1.99 -12.72
C ARG A 99 1.93 -3.31 -13.15
N GLU A 100 1.12 -3.92 -12.27
CA GLU A 100 0.37 -5.14 -12.56
C GLU A 100 -0.71 -4.93 -13.62
N LEU A 101 -1.37 -3.76 -13.60
CA LEU A 101 -2.52 -3.46 -14.44
C LEU A 101 -2.20 -2.37 -15.46
N SER A 102 -2.73 -2.52 -16.66
CA SER A 102 -2.85 -1.47 -17.66
C SER A 102 -4.32 -1.07 -17.77
N TRP A 103 -4.60 0.21 -17.89
CA TRP A 103 -5.98 0.74 -18.01
C TRP A 103 -6.18 1.62 -19.24
N ASP A 104 -5.16 1.78 -20.06
CA ASP A 104 -5.22 2.49 -21.35
C ASP A 104 -4.59 1.61 -22.46
N PRO A 105 -5.30 1.29 -23.53
CA PRO A 105 -6.68 1.67 -23.90
C PRO A 105 -7.77 0.82 -23.22
N ALA A 106 -7.42 -0.25 -22.52
CA ALA A 106 -8.36 -1.14 -21.85
C ALA A 106 -7.75 -1.70 -20.59
N LEU A 107 -8.61 -2.00 -19.59
CA LEU A 107 -8.19 -2.63 -18.36
C LEU A 107 -7.75 -4.08 -18.61
N ALA A 108 -6.47 -4.36 -18.41
CA ALA A 108 -5.86 -5.66 -18.62
C ALA A 108 -4.65 -5.87 -17.68
N TYR A 109 -4.22 -7.10 -17.51
CA TYR A 109 -2.95 -7.40 -16.86
C TYR A 109 -1.79 -7.11 -17.82
N THR A 110 -0.71 -6.54 -17.31
CA THR A 110 0.57 -6.45 -18.00
C THR A 110 1.27 -7.81 -18.00
N ASP A 111 2.31 -7.99 -18.83
CA ASP A 111 3.16 -9.19 -18.79
C ASP A 111 3.83 -9.34 -17.42
N GLU A 112 4.29 -8.23 -16.83
CA GLU A 112 4.87 -8.20 -15.50
C GLU A 112 3.85 -8.62 -14.44
N GLY A 113 2.63 -8.10 -14.54
CA GLY A 113 1.55 -8.46 -13.64
C GLY A 113 1.19 -9.95 -13.70
N GLN A 114 1.15 -10.54 -14.90
CA GLN A 114 0.88 -11.95 -15.09
C GLN A 114 1.99 -12.86 -14.53
N LEU A 115 3.24 -12.45 -14.66
CA LEU A 115 4.39 -13.26 -14.29
C LEU A 115 4.80 -13.10 -12.82
N LEU A 116 4.68 -11.91 -12.24
CA LEU A 116 5.14 -11.59 -10.89
C LEU A 116 4.00 -11.37 -9.89
N GLY A 117 2.92 -10.74 -10.33
CA GLY A 117 1.82 -10.31 -9.46
C GLY A 117 2.17 -9.10 -8.60
N HIS A 118 1.14 -8.32 -8.21
CA HIS A 118 1.32 -7.03 -7.49
C HIS A 118 2.09 -7.15 -6.17
N MET A 119 1.99 -8.26 -5.44
CA MET A 119 2.71 -8.42 -4.18
C MET A 119 4.23 -8.40 -4.36
N ASN A 120 4.75 -9.13 -5.36
CA ASN A 120 6.19 -9.14 -5.64
C ASN A 120 6.63 -7.78 -6.19
N ILE A 121 5.84 -7.19 -7.08
CA ILE A 121 6.09 -5.84 -7.62
C ILE A 121 6.12 -4.80 -6.48
N ALA A 122 5.21 -4.87 -5.52
CA ALA A 122 5.21 -3.99 -4.36
C ALA A 122 6.45 -4.14 -3.48
N VAL A 123 6.96 -5.38 -3.32
CA VAL A 123 8.23 -5.63 -2.62
C VAL A 123 9.43 -5.03 -3.37
N GLU A 124 9.43 -5.07 -4.71
CA GLU A 124 10.47 -4.40 -5.52
C GLU A 124 10.43 -2.89 -5.33
N ILE A 125 9.25 -2.27 -5.44
CA ILE A 125 9.05 -0.84 -5.21
C ILE A 125 9.53 -0.45 -3.81
N LEU A 126 9.17 -1.24 -2.78
CA LEU A 126 9.66 -1.02 -1.41
C LEU A 126 11.19 -1.06 -1.32
N ASN A 127 11.85 -2.02 -1.98
CA ASN A 127 13.32 -2.10 -1.97
C ASN A 127 13.96 -0.84 -2.58
N ASP A 128 13.43 -0.33 -3.68
CA ASP A 128 13.92 0.90 -4.32
C ASP A 128 13.73 2.11 -3.39
N LYS A 129 12.57 2.22 -2.73
CA LYS A 129 12.29 3.30 -1.77
C LYS A 129 13.13 3.22 -0.49
N LEU A 130 13.52 2.03 -0.06
CA LEU A 130 14.47 1.86 1.05
C LEU A 130 15.87 2.40 0.71
N LEU A 131 16.35 2.21 -0.52
CA LEU A 131 17.61 2.79 -1.00
C LEU A 131 17.54 4.32 -1.04
N GLU A 132 16.43 4.86 -1.52
CA GLU A 132 16.17 6.30 -1.55
C GLU A 132 16.14 6.89 -0.13
N THR A 133 15.40 6.25 0.80
CA THR A 133 15.30 6.63 2.20
C THR A 133 16.69 6.68 2.85
N ARG A 134 17.52 5.66 2.64
CA ARG A 134 18.89 5.62 3.13
C ARG A 134 19.72 6.81 2.61
N GLY A 135 19.55 7.16 1.34
CA GLY A 135 20.21 8.34 0.74
C GLY A 135 19.78 9.63 1.42
N GLN A 136 18.48 9.83 1.61
CA GLN A 136 17.93 11.04 2.25
C GLN A 136 18.34 11.17 3.73
N MET A 137 18.51 10.04 4.42
CA MET A 137 18.90 9.99 5.83
C MET A 137 20.42 9.91 6.06
N GLY A 138 21.23 10.26 5.06
CA GLY A 138 22.70 10.31 5.20
C GLY A 138 23.34 8.95 5.51
N GLY A 139 22.76 7.86 5.02
CA GLY A 139 23.22 6.49 5.20
C GLY A 139 22.54 5.72 6.34
N THR A 140 21.65 6.37 7.12
CA THR A 140 20.86 5.69 8.14
C THR A 140 19.81 4.79 7.48
N GLU A 141 19.70 3.55 7.94
CA GLU A 141 18.76 2.58 7.40
C GLU A 141 17.49 2.48 8.26
N VAL A 142 16.39 2.10 7.62
CA VAL A 142 15.19 1.62 8.32
C VAL A 142 15.55 0.33 9.06
N ASP A 143 14.96 0.11 10.22
CA ASP A 143 15.23 -1.08 11.02
C ASP A 143 14.92 -2.38 10.24
N ALA A 144 15.80 -3.36 10.32
CA ALA A 144 15.67 -4.61 9.58
C ALA A 144 14.39 -5.39 9.96
N GLU A 145 13.97 -5.31 11.23
CA GLU A 145 12.73 -5.93 11.70
C GLU A 145 11.51 -5.22 11.08
N ASP A 146 11.51 -3.90 11.02
CA ASP A 146 10.44 -3.12 10.39
C ASP A 146 10.33 -3.43 8.89
N ILE A 147 11.47 -3.52 8.18
CA ILE A 147 11.49 -3.92 6.77
C ILE A 147 10.91 -5.32 6.59
N LEU A 148 11.30 -6.28 7.44
CA LEU A 148 10.79 -7.64 7.39
C LEU A 148 9.27 -7.68 7.59
N ARG A 149 8.76 -6.93 8.56
CA ARG A 149 7.32 -6.83 8.85
C ARG A 149 6.54 -6.17 7.71
N LEU A 150 7.04 -5.10 7.12
CA LEU A 150 6.42 -4.46 5.96
C LEU A 150 6.33 -5.43 4.76
N LYS A 151 7.43 -6.14 4.44
CA LYS A 151 7.42 -7.17 3.39
C LYS A 151 6.43 -8.29 3.71
N HIS A 152 6.37 -8.73 4.97
CA HIS A 152 5.41 -9.75 5.40
C HIS A 152 3.96 -9.27 5.22
N MET A 153 3.65 -8.03 5.56
CA MET A 153 2.31 -7.45 5.36
C MET A 153 1.92 -7.46 3.88
N ILE A 154 2.81 -7.04 2.99
CA ILE A 154 2.60 -7.09 1.53
C ILE A 154 2.32 -8.53 1.07
N LEU A 155 3.16 -9.49 1.47
CA LEU A 155 3.10 -10.88 0.99
C LEU A 155 2.01 -11.73 1.65
N SER A 156 1.29 -11.22 2.65
CA SER A 156 0.29 -11.98 3.40
C SER A 156 -1.11 -11.35 3.41
N HIS A 157 -1.31 -10.18 2.80
CA HIS A 157 -2.57 -9.45 2.96
C HIS A 157 -3.80 -10.18 2.38
N HIS A 158 -3.67 -11.02 1.37
CA HIS A 158 -4.78 -11.86 0.91
C HIS A 158 -5.18 -12.97 1.90
N GLY A 159 -4.42 -13.20 2.97
CA GLY A 159 -4.77 -14.03 4.12
C GLY A 159 -4.56 -15.52 3.95
N SER A 160 -4.80 -16.11 2.80
CA SER A 160 -4.63 -17.55 2.58
C SER A 160 -3.94 -17.86 1.26
N LEU A 161 -3.30 -19.05 1.21
CA LEU A 161 -2.67 -19.55 -0.01
C LEU A 161 -3.68 -19.76 -1.15
N GLU A 162 -4.92 -20.11 -0.83
CA GLU A 162 -6.02 -20.30 -1.80
C GLU A 162 -6.39 -18.98 -2.51
N HIS A 163 -6.19 -17.84 -1.83
CA HIS A 163 -6.41 -16.51 -2.40
C HIS A 163 -5.15 -15.92 -3.03
N GLY A 164 -4.11 -16.73 -3.25
CA GLY A 164 -2.87 -16.30 -3.89
C GLY A 164 -1.88 -15.61 -2.97
N SER A 165 -2.11 -15.61 -1.65
CA SER A 165 -1.14 -15.07 -0.70
C SER A 165 0.06 -16.00 -0.56
N PRO A 166 1.30 -15.58 -0.81
CA PRO A 166 2.49 -16.42 -0.60
C PRO A 166 2.68 -16.85 0.86
N ARG A 167 2.14 -16.10 1.80
CA ARG A 167 2.17 -16.37 3.25
C ARG A 167 0.83 -16.03 3.88
N VAL A 168 0.54 -16.65 5.02
CA VAL A 168 -0.57 -16.26 5.89
C VAL A 168 -0.11 -15.14 6.85
N PRO A 169 -1.00 -14.22 7.28
CA PRO A 169 -0.64 -13.17 8.24
C PRO A 169 -0.18 -13.77 9.58
N MET A 170 1.02 -13.38 10.06
CA MET A 170 1.62 -13.91 11.29
C MET A 170 2.03 -12.81 12.29
N THR A 171 2.01 -11.54 11.87
CA THR A 171 2.19 -10.41 12.80
C THR A 171 0.85 -9.74 13.06
N LEU A 172 0.74 -9.00 14.18
CA LEU A 172 -0.50 -8.35 14.54
C LEU A 172 -0.94 -7.34 13.47
N GLU A 173 0.00 -6.55 12.95
CA GLU A 173 -0.24 -5.59 11.88
C GLU A 173 -0.70 -6.27 10.58
N ALA A 174 -0.11 -7.42 10.22
CA ALA A 174 -0.50 -8.19 9.04
C ALA A 174 -1.92 -8.78 9.18
N ILE A 175 -2.29 -9.25 10.37
CA ILE A 175 -3.64 -9.74 10.66
C ILE A 175 -4.65 -8.59 10.54
N VAL A 176 -4.34 -7.44 11.14
CA VAL A 176 -5.22 -6.26 11.07
C VAL A 176 -5.36 -5.79 9.63
N LEU A 177 -4.26 -5.65 8.89
CA LEU A 177 -4.27 -5.26 7.48
C LEU A 177 -5.20 -6.17 6.66
N HIS A 178 -5.00 -7.50 6.78
CA HIS A 178 -5.85 -8.48 6.09
C HIS A 178 -7.34 -8.32 6.42
N GLN A 179 -7.69 -8.06 7.70
CA GLN A 179 -9.10 -7.92 8.10
C GLN A 179 -9.74 -6.65 7.57
N ILE A 180 -9.03 -5.52 7.61
CA ILE A 180 -9.57 -4.25 7.07
C ILE A 180 -9.64 -4.26 5.55
N ASP A 181 -8.70 -4.90 4.86
CA ASP A 181 -8.73 -5.13 3.42
C ASP A 181 -9.96 -5.97 3.03
N ASN A 182 -10.19 -7.10 3.70
CA ASN A 182 -11.40 -7.91 3.52
C ASN A 182 -12.71 -7.15 3.78
N LEU A 183 -12.70 -6.19 4.69
CA LEU A 183 -13.86 -5.37 4.99
C LEU A 183 -14.14 -4.37 3.86
N ASP A 184 -13.10 -3.69 3.36
CA ASP A 184 -13.22 -2.66 2.32
C ASP A 184 -13.53 -3.27 0.95
N ALA A 185 -13.03 -4.49 0.68
CA ALA A 185 -13.25 -5.21 -0.58
C ALA A 185 -14.66 -5.83 -0.74
N LYS A 186 -15.57 -5.67 0.22
CA LYS A 186 -16.96 -6.20 0.19
C LYS A 186 -18.00 -5.11 0.15
#